data_d0dd724277a6bb64dd8371b3717ee695
#
_entry.id   d0dd724277a6bb64dd8371b3717ee695
#
_cell.length_a   1.000
_cell.length_b   1.000
_cell.length_c   1.000
_cell.angle_alpha   90.00
_cell.angle_beta   90.00
_cell.angle_gamma   90.00
#
_symmetry.space_group_name_H-M   'P 1'
#
loop_
_entity.id
_entity.type
_entity.pdbx_description
1 polymer ?
#
loop_
_entity_poly.entity_id
_entity_poly.type
_entity_poly.pdbx_seq_one_letter_code
_entity_poly.pdbx_strand_id
1 'polypeptide(L)'
;MTSTGTTPITLINILAVSPGRQQELIDLLRANTETVVRTLKGWIATDLIASADGEQVVIHSRWETEADIAAMRADPRMAAYFPRIAALASLKSIVGDVVMSHHC
;
A
#
# COMPACT_ATOMS: atom_id res chain seq x y z
N MET A 1 1.68 16.57 24.36
CA MET A 1 1.64 16.67 23.79
C MET A 1 1.63 16.47 22.99
N THR A 2 1.73 16.49 22.97
CA THR A 2 1.58 16.56 22.37
C THR A 2 1.78 16.30 21.38
N SER A 3 1.61 16.00 21.24
CA SER A 3 1.86 15.84 20.41
C SER A 3 1.83 16.25 19.52
N THR A 4 2.13 16.84 19.68
CA THR A 4 2.06 17.29 18.66
C THR A 4 2.05 16.58 17.62
N GLY A 5 1.21 16.31 17.51
CA GLY A 5 1.04 15.19 16.79
C GLY A 5 1.22 15.27 15.33
N THR A 6 2.00 14.38 14.90
CA THR A 6 2.12 14.14 13.49
C THR A 6 0.88 13.39 13.05
N THR A 7 0.10 13.93 12.14
CA THR A 7 -1.00 13.22 11.54
C THR A 7 -0.41 12.12 10.65
N PRO A 8 -0.90 10.87 10.77
CA PRO A 8 -0.44 9.82 9.88
C PRO A 8 -0.71 10.17 8.42
N ILE A 9 0.21 9.74 7.57
CA ILE A 9 0.09 9.97 6.14
C ILE A 9 -0.54 8.75 5.45
N THR A 10 -1.33 9.01 4.42
CA THR A 10 -1.99 7.96 3.66
C THR A 10 -1.28 7.71 2.35
N LEU A 11 -1.03 6.45 2.05
CA LEU A 11 -0.50 6.00 0.77
C LEU A 11 -1.55 5.13 0.09
N ILE A 12 -1.94 5.54 -1.10
CA ILE A 12 -2.88 4.76 -1.91
C ILE A 12 -2.15 4.33 -3.18
N ASN A 13 -2.15 3.03 -3.42
CA ASN A 13 -1.65 2.47 -4.66
C ASN A 13 -2.82 1.86 -5.42
N ILE A 14 -2.98 2.27 -6.67
CA ILE A 14 -4.02 1.74 -7.54
C ILE A 14 -3.32 0.89 -8.60
N LEU A 15 -3.64 -0.40 -8.62
CA LEU A 15 -3.02 -1.36 -9.52
C LEU A 15 -4.05 -1.81 -10.54
N ALA A 16 -3.77 -1.54 -11.82
CA ALA A 16 -4.57 -2.06 -12.92
C ALA A 16 -3.99 -3.42 -13.27
N VAL A 17 -4.77 -4.48 -12.99
CA VAL A 17 -4.28 -5.84 -13.06
C VAL A 17 -4.54 -6.46 -14.43
N SER A 18 -3.61 -7.32 -14.88
CA SER A 18 -3.78 -8.08 -16.12
C SER A 18 -5.04 -8.94 -16.05
N PRO A 19 -5.76 -9.11 -17.18
CA PRO A 19 -7.00 -9.84 -17.17
C PRO A 19 -6.87 -11.24 -16.55
N GLY A 20 -7.79 -11.54 -15.64
CA GLY A 20 -7.84 -12.84 -14.98
C GLY A 20 -6.79 -13.07 -13.89
N ARG A 21 -5.98 -12.05 -13.57
CA ARG A 21 -4.88 -12.20 -12.63
C ARG A 21 -5.10 -11.50 -11.29
N GLN A 22 -6.32 -11.02 -11.01
CA GLN A 22 -6.58 -10.27 -9.78
C GLN A 22 -6.27 -11.08 -8.52
N GLN A 23 -6.71 -12.32 -8.46
CA GLN A 23 -6.49 -13.13 -7.25
C GLN A 23 -5.00 -13.42 -7.05
N GLU A 24 -4.28 -13.68 -8.12
CA GLU A 24 -2.83 -13.90 -8.05
C GLU A 24 -2.13 -12.66 -7.50
N LEU A 25 -2.53 -11.47 -7.94
CA LEU A 25 -1.98 -10.22 -7.43
C LEU A 25 -2.32 -10.03 -5.95
N ILE A 26 -3.56 -10.30 -5.56
CA ILE A 26 -3.97 -10.19 -4.16
C ILE A 26 -3.13 -11.10 -3.27
N ASP A 27 -2.91 -12.35 -3.69
CA ASP A 27 -2.11 -13.30 -2.93
C ASP A 27 -0.67 -12.81 -2.77
N LEU A 28 -0.11 -12.24 -3.83
CA LEU A 28 1.24 -11.70 -3.80
C LEU A 28 1.33 -10.49 -2.85
N LEU A 29 0.36 -9.57 -2.93
CA LEU A 29 0.34 -8.39 -2.08
C LEU A 29 0.10 -8.75 -0.61
N ARG A 30 -0.74 -9.77 -0.36
CA ARG A 30 -0.96 -10.27 1.00
C ARG A 30 0.35 -10.81 1.57
N ALA A 31 1.05 -11.65 0.82
CA ALA A 31 2.34 -12.21 1.26
C ALA A 31 3.34 -11.09 1.53
N ASN A 32 3.42 -10.09 0.66
CA ASN A 32 4.31 -8.95 0.83
C ASN A 32 3.98 -8.18 2.12
N THR A 33 2.69 -7.93 2.37
CA THR A 33 2.26 -7.20 3.56
C THR A 33 2.60 -7.99 4.83
N GLU A 34 2.28 -9.29 4.85
CA GLU A 34 2.44 -10.12 6.04
C GLU A 34 3.90 -10.43 6.36
N THR A 35 4.76 -10.51 5.36
CA THR A 35 6.16 -10.88 5.58
C THR A 35 7.11 -9.70 5.64
N VAL A 36 6.80 -8.59 4.99
CA VAL A 36 7.71 -7.44 4.92
C VAL A 36 7.08 -6.16 5.45
N VAL A 37 6.00 -5.68 4.82
CA VAL A 37 5.48 -4.34 5.09
C VAL A 37 5.17 -4.11 6.56
N ARG A 38 4.49 -5.06 7.19
CA ARG A 38 4.09 -4.91 8.60
C ARG A 38 5.27 -4.88 9.57
N THR A 39 6.46 -5.25 9.12
CA THR A 39 7.67 -5.21 9.96
C THR A 39 8.43 -3.89 9.83
N LEU A 40 8.01 -3.03 8.91
CA LEU A 40 8.75 -1.82 8.60
C LEU A 40 8.40 -0.68 9.57
N LYS A 41 9.39 0.17 9.82
CA LYS A 41 9.22 1.30 10.71
C LYS A 41 8.15 2.24 10.17
N GLY A 42 7.27 2.68 11.03
CA GLY A 42 6.24 3.67 10.70
C GLY A 42 4.99 3.11 10.08
N TRP A 43 4.96 1.82 9.74
CA TRP A 43 3.75 1.20 9.23
C TRP A 43 2.64 1.19 10.31
N ILE A 44 1.42 1.54 9.92
CA ILE A 44 0.27 1.57 10.83
C ILE A 44 -0.77 0.55 10.40
N ALA A 45 -1.19 0.59 9.15
CA ALA A 45 -2.26 -0.27 8.67
C ALA A 45 -2.23 -0.41 7.15
N THR A 46 -2.77 -1.52 6.65
CA THR A 46 -2.93 -1.76 5.23
C THR A 46 -4.27 -2.44 4.98
N ASP A 47 -5.02 -1.91 4.03
CA ASP A 47 -6.21 -2.56 3.50
C ASP A 47 -5.96 -2.86 2.03
N LEU A 48 -6.30 -4.07 1.61
CA LEU A 48 -6.32 -4.46 0.20
C LEU A 48 -7.76 -4.48 -0.26
N ILE A 49 -8.06 -3.76 -1.32
CA ILE A 49 -9.42 -3.65 -1.84
C ILE A 49 -9.43 -4.21 -3.26
N ALA A 50 -10.23 -5.26 -3.47
CA ALA A 50 -10.39 -5.85 -4.79
C ALA A 50 -11.61 -5.21 -5.47
N SER A 51 -11.42 -4.68 -6.69
CA SER A 51 -12.55 -4.13 -7.42
C SER A 51 -13.50 -5.26 -7.83
N ALA A 52 -14.80 -4.95 -7.85
CA ALA A 52 -15.82 -5.96 -8.15
C ALA A 52 -15.71 -6.50 -9.58
N ASP A 53 -15.19 -5.70 -10.50
CA ASP A 53 -15.03 -6.09 -11.90
C ASP A 53 -13.79 -6.96 -12.16
N GLY A 54 -12.94 -7.14 -11.14
CA GLY A 54 -11.72 -7.94 -11.27
C GLY A 54 -10.56 -7.25 -11.97
N GLU A 55 -10.67 -5.94 -12.25
CA GLU A 55 -9.69 -5.23 -13.07
C GLU A 55 -8.69 -4.42 -12.27
N GLN A 56 -8.94 -4.19 -10.97
CA GLN A 56 -8.07 -3.37 -10.14
C GLN A 56 -7.93 -3.95 -8.74
N VAL A 57 -6.79 -3.62 -8.10
CA VAL A 57 -6.59 -3.81 -6.67
C VAL A 57 -6.08 -2.49 -6.13
N VAL A 58 -6.64 -2.05 -5.01
CA VAL A 58 -6.20 -0.84 -4.33
C VAL A 58 -5.52 -1.23 -3.02
N ILE A 59 -4.35 -0.66 -2.78
CA ILE A 59 -3.68 -0.77 -1.49
C ILE A 59 -3.88 0.55 -0.78
N HIS A 60 -4.60 0.53 0.32
CA HIS A 60 -4.79 1.69 1.18
C HIS A 60 -3.97 1.47 2.43
N SER A 61 -2.90 2.24 2.63
CA SER A 61 -2.04 2.07 3.79
C SER A 61 -1.81 3.40 4.49
N ARG A 62 -1.50 3.29 5.78
CA ARG A 62 -1.21 4.46 6.62
C ARG A 62 0.15 4.27 7.26
N TRP A 63 0.90 5.37 7.30
CA TRP A 63 2.26 5.41 7.78
C TRP A 63 2.45 6.61 8.69
N GLU A 64 3.41 6.54 9.59
CA GLU A 64 3.65 7.65 10.52
C GLU A 64 4.19 8.89 9.80
N THR A 65 5.11 8.70 8.82
CA THR A 65 5.70 9.82 8.10
C THR A 65 5.96 9.48 6.64
N GLU A 66 6.15 10.51 5.81
CA GLU A 66 6.58 10.31 4.42
C GLU A 66 7.97 9.68 4.35
N ALA A 67 8.85 10.00 5.31
CA ALA A 67 10.18 9.41 5.35
C ALA A 67 10.10 7.89 5.51
N ASP A 68 9.14 7.40 6.28
CA ASP A 68 8.93 5.96 6.45
C ASP A 68 8.47 5.32 5.15
N ILE A 69 7.64 6.00 4.36
CA ILE A 69 7.25 5.52 3.04
C ILE A 69 8.46 5.44 2.10
N ALA A 70 9.30 6.49 2.11
CA ALA A 70 10.52 6.50 1.30
C ALA A 70 11.45 5.35 1.69
N ALA A 71 11.60 5.11 2.99
CA ALA A 71 12.44 4.02 3.48
C ALA A 71 11.87 2.65 3.07
N MET A 72 10.55 2.50 3.08
CA MET A 72 9.90 1.28 2.62
C MET A 72 10.21 1.03 1.15
N ARG A 73 10.12 2.06 0.32
CA ARG A 73 10.39 1.93 -1.11
C ARG A 73 11.85 1.57 -1.39
N ALA A 74 12.77 1.91 -0.49
CA ALA A 74 14.21 1.62 -0.61
C ALA A 74 14.61 0.31 0.06
N ASP A 75 13.71 -0.35 0.77
CA ASP A 75 14.03 -1.59 1.49
C ASP A 75 14.33 -2.72 0.50
N PRO A 76 15.48 -3.44 0.67
CA PRO A 76 15.84 -4.52 -0.25
C PRO A 76 14.80 -5.63 -0.35
N ARG A 77 14.06 -5.90 0.74
CA ARG A 77 13.02 -6.92 0.72
C ARG A 77 11.83 -6.49 -0.13
N MET A 78 11.53 -5.20 -0.16
CA MET A 78 10.52 -4.66 -1.06
C MET A 78 10.98 -4.72 -2.51
N ALA A 79 12.26 -4.43 -2.75
CA ALA A 79 12.83 -4.48 -4.09
C ALA A 79 12.67 -5.86 -4.73
N ALA A 80 12.65 -6.93 -3.92
CA ALA A 80 12.44 -8.27 -4.42
C ALA A 80 10.99 -8.50 -4.90
N TYR A 81 10.03 -7.77 -4.33
CA TYR A 81 8.61 -7.89 -4.71
C TYR A 81 8.22 -7.03 -5.91
N PHE A 82 8.84 -5.86 -6.08
CA PHE A 82 8.41 -4.91 -7.11
C PHE A 82 8.36 -5.50 -8.53
N PRO A 83 9.38 -6.25 -9.01
CA PRO A 83 9.30 -6.84 -10.33
C PRO A 83 8.17 -7.86 -10.47
N ARG A 84 7.89 -8.59 -9.40
CA ARG A 84 6.82 -9.59 -9.40
C ARG A 84 5.45 -8.91 -9.49
N ILE A 85 5.29 -7.80 -8.79
CA ILE A 85 4.05 -7.00 -8.84
C ILE A 85 3.91 -6.39 -10.25
N ALA A 86 4.99 -5.83 -10.78
CA ALA A 86 4.99 -5.21 -12.10
C ALA A 86 4.67 -6.20 -13.23
N ALA A 87 4.96 -7.48 -13.02
CA ALA A 87 4.61 -8.51 -13.99
C ALA A 87 3.11 -8.75 -14.07
N LEU A 88 2.35 -8.37 -13.03
CA LEU A 88 0.90 -8.62 -12.95
C LEU A 88 0.05 -7.36 -13.14
N ALA A 89 0.63 -6.18 -12.90
CA ALA A 89 -0.16 -4.95 -12.85
C ALA A 89 0.68 -3.72 -13.12
N SER A 90 0.00 -2.66 -13.56
CA SER A 90 0.58 -1.32 -13.60
C SER A 90 0.13 -0.55 -12.36
N LEU A 91 0.99 0.33 -11.86
CA LEU A 91 0.83 0.98 -10.57
C LEU A 91 0.75 2.49 -10.70
N LYS A 92 -0.20 3.07 -9.96
CA LYS A 92 -0.27 4.52 -9.75
C LYS A 92 -0.35 4.76 -8.25
N SER A 93 0.49 5.67 -7.74
CA SER A 93 0.56 5.98 -6.30
C SER A 93 0.10 7.39 -6.00
N ILE A 94 -0.58 7.54 -4.88
CA ILE A 94 -0.98 8.84 -4.33
C ILE A 94 -0.55 8.85 -2.86
N VAL A 95 0.17 9.90 -2.46
CA VAL A 95 0.54 10.15 -1.07
C VAL A 95 -0.16 11.42 -0.63
N GLY A 96 -0.84 11.38 0.51
CA GLY A 96 -1.55 12.56 0.98
C GLY A 96 -2.09 12.41 2.38
N ASP A 97 -2.81 13.41 2.80
CA ASP A 97 -3.44 13.45 4.11
C ASP A 97 -4.94 13.31 3.99
N VAL A 98 -5.56 12.67 4.97
CA VAL A 98 -7.00 12.71 5.10
C VAL A 98 -7.37 14.11 5.61
N VAL A 99 -8.02 14.89 4.78
CA VAL A 99 -8.36 16.27 5.12
C VAL A 99 -9.75 16.40 5.73
N MET A 100 -10.54 15.34 5.64
CA MET A 100 -11.84 15.31 6.27
C MET A 100 -12.34 13.87 6.34
N SER A 101 -12.89 13.49 7.49
CA SER A 101 -13.56 12.20 7.65
C SER A 101 -14.91 12.47 8.30
N HIS A 102 -15.94 11.80 7.77
CA HIS A 102 -17.28 11.94 8.28
C HIS A 102 -17.91 10.54 8.35
N HIS A 103 -18.34 10.16 9.53
CA HIS A 103 -18.89 8.81 9.76
C HIS A 103 -20.33 8.91 10.25
N CYS A 104 -21.16 7.96 9.85
CA CYS A 104 -22.53 7.89 10.37
C CYS A 104 -22.59 7.12 11.68
#